data_05584a1dce29e7b2b7c5c04f2ac1e0df
#
_entry.id   05584a1dce29e7b2b7c5c04f2ac1e0df
#
_cell.length_a   1.000
_cell.length_b   1.000
_cell.length_c   1.000
_cell.angle_alpha   90.00
_cell.angle_beta   90.00
_cell.angle_gamma   90.00
#
_symmetry.space_group_name_H-M   'P 1'
#
loop_
_entity.id
_entity.type
_entity.pdbx_description
1 polymer ?
#
loop_
_entity_poly.entity_id
_entity_poly.type
_entity_poly.pdbx_seq_one_letter_code
_entity_poly.pdbx_strand_id
1 'polypeptide(L)'
;MSSVSNIQLTREEGFICTLLDDVCHWMQASNPSVEVDGQVHTYKDLCIGSDASDQPFSASKITCEARIAGGWVRDKLLGLPSHDLDVSLSSLTGHQFALFLKAYLESDRFSQTKLAHEIAMHLPHRGAIGTIGKIAANPEQSKNLETATTNVLGFDLDFVNLRKEVYEGTHRIPVMSFGTPLDDAMRRDITVNALFYNVHTASIEDWTEHGLHDLHHGIVRTPLDPASTFNDDPLRILRCVRFSSRFGYEIHSDIRSCLCETASDGGSKAKNPSTAELLRSALLNKVSRERFGIEVDKMLSGCDPFRALQLLSAVSYTHLTLPTICS
;
A
#
# COMPACT_ATOMS: atom_id res chain seq x y z
N MET A 1 -13.87 17.73 -17.30
CA MET A 1 -12.50 17.19 -17.08
C MET A 1 -11.83 18.14 -16.12
N SER A 2 -11.90 17.85 -14.82
CA SER A 2 -11.29 18.66 -13.77
C SER A 2 -9.78 18.43 -13.77
N SER A 3 -9.01 19.50 -13.63
CA SER A 3 -7.56 19.51 -13.51
C SER A 3 -7.09 18.42 -12.56
N VAL A 4 -6.33 17.45 -13.07
CA VAL A 4 -5.59 16.49 -12.24
C VAL A 4 -4.76 17.33 -11.28
N SER A 5 -5.05 17.20 -9.99
CA SER A 5 -4.34 17.95 -8.94
C SER A 5 -2.87 17.51 -8.98
N ASN A 6 -1.99 18.40 -9.41
CA ASN A 6 -0.57 18.08 -9.48
C ASN A 6 0.00 18.08 -8.05
N ILE A 7 0.63 16.99 -7.63
CA ILE A 7 1.31 16.92 -6.33
C ILE A 7 2.47 17.92 -6.33
N GLN A 8 2.52 18.79 -5.33
CA GLN A 8 3.68 19.65 -5.10
C GLN A 8 4.69 18.87 -4.24
N LEU A 9 5.78 18.46 -4.88
CA LEU A 9 6.90 17.83 -4.20
C LEU A 9 7.73 18.89 -3.47
N THR A 10 8.22 18.57 -2.28
CA THR A 10 9.34 19.31 -1.70
C THR A 10 10.59 19.06 -2.55
N ARG A 11 11.64 19.84 -2.33
CA ARG A 11 12.90 19.65 -3.07
C ARG A 11 13.48 18.25 -2.81
N GLU A 12 13.46 17.83 -1.57
CA GLU A 12 13.98 16.53 -1.14
C GLU A 12 13.18 15.38 -1.74
N GLU A 13 11.86 15.47 -1.75
CA GLU A 13 10.99 14.48 -2.41
C GLU A 13 11.24 14.45 -3.92
N GLY A 14 11.49 15.61 -4.53
CA GLY A 14 11.90 15.70 -5.94
C GLY A 14 13.22 14.95 -6.20
N PHE A 15 14.20 15.04 -5.28
CA PHE A 15 15.43 14.27 -5.39
C PHE A 15 15.18 12.76 -5.31
N ILE A 16 14.32 12.32 -4.39
CA ILE A 16 13.96 10.90 -4.27
C ILE A 16 13.25 10.41 -5.55
N CYS A 17 12.27 11.14 -6.06
CA CYS A 17 11.56 10.75 -7.29
C CYS A 17 12.51 10.66 -8.49
N THR A 18 13.39 11.65 -8.65
CA THR A 18 14.40 11.66 -9.72
C THR A 18 15.40 10.50 -9.56
N LEU A 19 15.84 10.22 -8.33
CA LEU A 19 16.74 9.12 -8.05
C LEU A 19 16.12 7.76 -8.40
N LEU A 20 14.86 7.53 -8.02
CA LEU A 20 14.13 6.30 -8.35
C LEU A 20 13.97 6.13 -9.87
N ASP A 21 13.66 7.21 -10.58
CA ASP A 21 13.57 7.21 -12.04
C ASP A 21 14.93 6.90 -12.69
N ASP A 22 15.99 7.57 -12.27
CA ASP A 22 17.36 7.38 -12.77
C ASP A 22 17.85 5.94 -12.58
N VAL A 23 17.58 5.33 -11.40
CA VAL A 23 17.95 3.93 -11.11
C VAL A 23 17.24 2.98 -12.05
N CYS A 24 15.93 3.15 -12.25
CA CYS A 24 15.15 2.32 -13.17
C CYS A 24 15.69 2.40 -14.61
N HIS A 25 15.99 3.61 -15.09
CA HIS A 25 16.58 3.80 -16.39
C HIS A 25 18.01 3.22 -16.50
N TRP A 26 18.83 3.38 -15.45
CA TRP A 26 20.16 2.80 -15.43
C TRP A 26 20.14 1.28 -15.47
N MET A 27 19.30 0.63 -14.68
CA MET A 27 19.14 -0.82 -14.70
C MET A 27 18.77 -1.33 -16.08
N GLN A 28 17.80 -0.67 -16.72
CA GLN A 28 17.34 -1.05 -18.06
C GLN A 28 18.41 -0.86 -19.13
N ALA A 29 19.15 0.26 -19.10
CA ALA A 29 20.13 0.60 -20.13
C ALA A 29 21.45 -0.18 -19.98
N SER A 30 21.89 -0.44 -18.76
CA SER A 30 23.24 -0.95 -18.46
C SER A 30 23.25 -2.42 -18.04
N ASN A 31 22.08 -3.01 -17.70
CA ASN A 31 21.97 -4.37 -17.18
C ASN A 31 23.02 -4.68 -16.09
N PRO A 32 23.09 -3.86 -15.03
CA PRO A 32 24.09 -4.04 -13.98
C PRO A 32 23.90 -5.35 -13.22
N SER A 33 24.92 -5.76 -12.48
CA SER A 33 24.86 -6.93 -11.59
C SER A 33 24.96 -6.53 -10.13
N VAL A 34 24.30 -7.31 -9.27
CA VAL A 34 24.36 -7.20 -7.81
C VAL A 34 24.52 -8.60 -7.21
N GLU A 35 25.05 -8.65 -5.99
CA GLU A 35 25.12 -9.88 -5.22
C GLU A 35 23.85 -10.05 -4.37
N VAL A 36 23.15 -11.18 -4.58
CA VAL A 36 21.96 -11.56 -3.83
C VAL A 36 22.23 -12.94 -3.23
N ASP A 37 22.17 -13.04 -1.90
CA ASP A 37 22.37 -14.29 -1.15
C ASP A 37 23.66 -15.04 -1.55
N GLY A 38 24.78 -14.30 -1.79
CA GLY A 38 26.09 -14.84 -2.15
C GLY A 38 26.26 -15.22 -3.62
N GLN A 39 25.31 -14.91 -4.47
CA GLN A 39 25.39 -15.11 -5.92
C GLN A 39 25.26 -13.80 -6.68
N VAL A 40 26.05 -13.65 -7.75
CA VAL A 40 25.98 -12.47 -8.61
C VAL A 40 24.94 -12.68 -9.69
N HIS A 41 23.98 -11.76 -9.76
CA HIS A 41 22.90 -11.75 -10.74
C HIS A 41 22.86 -10.44 -11.50
N THR A 42 22.58 -10.50 -12.79
CA THR A 42 22.29 -9.29 -13.58
C THR A 42 20.85 -8.82 -13.34
N TYR A 43 20.56 -7.56 -13.70
CA TYR A 43 19.20 -7.03 -13.63
C TYR A 43 18.20 -7.91 -14.42
N LYS A 44 18.58 -8.37 -15.62
CA LYS A 44 17.72 -9.24 -16.46
C LYS A 44 17.46 -10.62 -15.85
N ASP A 45 18.43 -11.16 -15.11
CA ASP A 45 18.27 -12.46 -14.43
C ASP A 45 17.25 -12.39 -13.29
N LEU A 46 17.12 -11.22 -12.65
CA LEU A 46 16.24 -10.99 -11.51
C LEU A 46 14.86 -10.44 -11.88
N CYS A 47 14.71 -9.84 -13.07
CA CYS A 47 13.42 -9.37 -13.52
C CYS A 47 12.46 -10.54 -13.72
N ILE A 48 11.46 -10.63 -12.86
CA ILE A 48 10.41 -11.63 -12.99
C ILE A 48 9.46 -11.17 -14.08
N GLY A 49 9.45 -11.89 -15.20
CA GLY A 49 8.38 -11.79 -16.18
C GLY A 49 7.09 -12.26 -15.54
N SER A 50 5.98 -11.60 -15.81
CA SER A 50 4.66 -12.06 -15.41
C SER A 50 4.39 -13.41 -16.08
N ASP A 51 4.76 -14.50 -15.42
CA ASP A 51 4.31 -15.83 -15.79
C ASP A 51 2.82 -15.93 -15.46
N ALA A 52 1.99 -15.73 -16.43
CA ALA A 52 0.66 -16.32 -16.56
C ALA A 52 -0.29 -15.45 -17.41
N SER A 53 0.02 -15.28 -18.67
CA SER A 53 -1.00 -15.19 -19.69
C SER A 53 -0.36 -15.52 -21.03
N ASP A 54 -1.01 -16.38 -21.83
CA ASP A 54 -0.63 -16.86 -23.18
C ASP A 54 -0.47 -15.77 -24.24
N GLN A 55 0.18 -14.65 -23.92
CA GLN A 55 0.59 -13.66 -24.88
C GLN A 55 2.11 -13.75 -25.06
N PRO A 56 2.62 -13.89 -26.27
CA PRO A 56 4.05 -13.93 -26.51
C PRO A 56 4.66 -12.60 -26.07
N PHE A 57 5.44 -12.65 -25.00
CA PHE A 57 6.18 -11.50 -24.48
C PHE A 57 7.12 -10.98 -25.57
N SER A 58 6.89 -9.76 -26.02
CA SER A 58 7.89 -9.05 -26.81
C SER A 58 9.12 -8.85 -25.92
N ALA A 59 10.21 -9.53 -26.21
CA ALA A 59 11.48 -9.51 -25.48
C ALA A 59 12.14 -8.12 -25.36
N SER A 60 11.46 -7.05 -25.76
CA SER A 60 12.03 -5.72 -25.92
C SER A 60 11.66 -4.72 -24.82
N LYS A 61 10.86 -5.08 -23.79
CA LYS A 61 10.42 -4.10 -22.80
C LYS A 61 10.22 -4.70 -21.40
N ILE A 62 11.32 -5.18 -20.80
CA ILE A 62 11.32 -5.48 -19.36
C ILE A 62 11.66 -4.16 -18.65
N THR A 63 10.66 -3.45 -18.18
CA THR A 63 10.82 -2.20 -17.45
C THR A 63 10.47 -2.41 -15.99
N CYS A 64 11.44 -2.17 -15.09
CA CYS A 64 11.13 -2.01 -13.68
C CYS A 64 10.58 -0.59 -13.49
N GLU A 65 9.31 -0.46 -13.18
CA GLU A 65 8.68 0.81 -12.87
C GLU A 65 8.55 0.95 -11.36
N ALA A 66 8.78 2.17 -10.86
CA ALA A 66 8.60 2.55 -9.46
C ALA A 66 7.44 3.53 -9.31
N ARG A 67 6.62 3.31 -8.28
CA ARG A 67 5.51 4.16 -7.90
C ARG A 67 5.52 4.39 -6.41
N ILE A 68 5.29 5.62 -5.96
CA ILE A 68 5.01 5.88 -4.55
C ILE A 68 3.52 5.64 -4.33
N ALA A 69 3.16 4.88 -3.30
CA ALA A 69 1.82 4.34 -3.13
C ALA A 69 1.11 4.85 -1.86
N GLY A 70 -0.19 4.87 -1.88
CA GLY A 70 -1.05 4.87 -0.70
C GLY A 70 -1.05 6.15 0.13
N GLY A 71 -0.69 6.02 1.40
CA GLY A 71 -0.82 7.07 2.40
C GLY A 71 -0.13 8.37 2.04
N TRP A 72 1.08 8.30 1.51
CA TRP A 72 1.83 9.48 1.10
C TRP A 72 1.10 10.27 -0.02
N VAL A 73 0.58 9.58 -1.05
CA VAL A 73 -0.15 10.24 -2.16
C VAL A 73 -1.40 10.95 -1.65
N ARG A 74 -2.18 10.25 -0.82
CA ARG A 74 -3.37 10.83 -0.17
C ARG A 74 -3.00 12.05 0.68
N ASP A 75 -2.02 11.95 1.56
CA ASP A 75 -1.66 12.99 2.50
C ASP A 75 -1.11 14.21 1.75
N LYS A 76 -0.33 14.03 0.68
CA LYS A 76 0.11 15.11 -0.21
C LYS A 76 -1.04 15.84 -0.88
N LEU A 77 -2.04 15.12 -1.39
CA LEU A 77 -3.23 15.72 -2.00
C LEU A 77 -4.08 16.50 -1.00
N LEU A 78 -4.03 16.11 0.28
CA LEU A 78 -4.68 16.80 1.40
C LEU A 78 -3.85 17.94 1.98
N GLY A 79 -2.62 18.17 1.50
CA GLY A 79 -1.70 19.17 2.06
C GLY A 79 -1.16 18.78 3.45
N LEU A 80 -1.19 17.50 3.81
CA LEU A 80 -0.70 16.97 5.07
C LEU A 80 0.77 16.53 4.95
N PRO A 81 1.57 16.63 6.02
CA PRO A 81 2.93 16.11 6.03
C PRO A 81 2.91 14.57 5.99
N SER A 82 3.81 13.99 5.21
CA SER A 82 4.05 12.55 5.17
C SER A 82 5.55 12.30 5.01
N HIS A 83 6.10 11.37 5.79
CA HIS A 83 7.52 11.07 5.82
C HIS A 83 7.84 9.63 5.37
N ASP A 84 6.85 8.74 5.41
CA ASP A 84 7.00 7.35 5.03
C ASP A 84 6.64 7.19 3.55
N LEU A 85 7.58 6.70 2.75
CA LEU A 85 7.39 6.47 1.32
C LEU A 85 7.35 4.97 1.01
N ASP A 86 6.15 4.47 0.74
CA ASP A 86 5.95 3.11 0.22
C ASP A 86 6.22 3.11 -1.29
N VAL A 87 7.32 2.51 -1.72
CA VAL A 87 7.69 2.41 -3.14
C VAL A 87 7.30 1.06 -3.68
N SER A 88 6.30 1.04 -4.56
CA SER A 88 5.82 -0.16 -5.24
C SER A 88 6.55 -0.40 -6.56
N LEU A 89 7.04 -1.63 -6.76
CA LEU A 89 7.89 -2.04 -7.87
C LEU A 89 7.18 -3.06 -8.76
N SER A 90 7.35 -2.95 -10.08
CA SER A 90 6.64 -3.82 -11.03
C SER A 90 7.29 -5.19 -11.25
N SER A 91 8.62 -5.33 -11.13
CA SER A 91 9.32 -6.53 -11.61
C SER A 91 10.49 -7.03 -10.75
N LEU A 92 10.83 -6.35 -9.67
CA LEU A 92 11.89 -6.76 -8.73
C LEU A 92 11.32 -6.90 -7.32
N THR A 93 11.95 -7.74 -6.47
CA THR A 93 11.65 -7.71 -5.05
C THR A 93 12.19 -6.42 -4.42
N GLY A 94 11.59 -5.98 -3.31
CA GLY A 94 12.06 -4.78 -2.62
C GLY A 94 13.54 -4.85 -2.26
N HIS A 95 14.02 -6.02 -1.83
CA HIS A 95 15.43 -6.22 -1.49
C HIS A 95 16.33 -6.11 -2.72
N GLN A 96 15.97 -6.75 -3.84
CA GLN A 96 16.76 -6.67 -5.08
C GLN A 96 16.87 -5.23 -5.57
N PHE A 97 15.76 -4.48 -5.57
CA PHE A 97 15.77 -3.08 -5.98
C PHE A 97 16.67 -2.22 -5.07
N ALA A 98 16.61 -2.42 -3.75
CA ALA A 98 17.44 -1.69 -2.80
C ALA A 98 18.94 -1.94 -3.03
N LEU A 99 19.33 -3.16 -3.42
CA LEU A 99 20.72 -3.47 -3.80
C LEU A 99 21.15 -2.73 -5.08
N PHE A 100 20.29 -2.68 -6.10
CA PHE A 100 20.58 -1.89 -7.32
C PHE A 100 20.66 -0.40 -7.03
N LEU A 101 19.77 0.13 -6.21
CA LEU A 101 19.79 1.52 -5.76
C LEU A 101 21.13 1.84 -5.09
N LYS A 102 21.59 0.97 -4.18
CA LYS A 102 22.89 1.12 -3.52
C LYS A 102 24.02 1.12 -4.53
N ALA A 103 24.06 0.12 -5.42
CA ALA A 103 25.09 0.01 -6.46
C ALA A 103 25.11 1.25 -7.38
N TYR A 104 23.94 1.81 -7.71
CA TYR A 104 23.86 3.04 -8.50
C TYR A 104 24.46 4.24 -7.75
N LEU A 105 24.07 4.43 -6.48
CA LEU A 105 24.57 5.54 -5.65
C LEU A 105 26.09 5.48 -5.41
N GLU A 106 26.68 4.28 -5.38
CA GLU A 106 28.11 4.05 -5.24
C GLU A 106 28.88 4.11 -6.57
N SER A 107 28.18 4.25 -7.71
CA SER A 107 28.81 4.26 -9.04
C SER A 107 29.38 5.62 -9.43
N ASP A 108 30.45 5.60 -10.25
CA ASP A 108 30.99 6.81 -10.89
C ASP A 108 29.94 7.52 -11.76
N ARG A 109 29.01 6.76 -12.33
CA ARG A 109 27.94 7.31 -13.15
C ARG A 109 27.06 8.26 -12.33
N PHE A 110 26.63 7.85 -11.14
CA PHE A 110 25.84 8.70 -10.25
C PHE A 110 26.60 9.96 -9.85
N SER A 111 27.87 9.82 -9.45
CA SER A 111 28.70 10.96 -9.00
C SER A 111 28.85 12.07 -10.05
N GLN A 112 28.70 11.74 -11.34
CA GLN A 112 28.76 12.68 -12.47
C GLN A 112 27.41 13.29 -12.83
N THR A 113 26.32 12.88 -12.19
CA THR A 113 24.98 13.40 -12.47
C THR A 113 24.78 14.78 -11.87
N LYS A 114 23.91 15.58 -12.52
CA LYS A 114 23.44 16.85 -11.97
C LYS A 114 22.75 16.64 -10.61
N LEU A 115 21.99 15.55 -10.47
CA LEU A 115 21.30 15.18 -9.24
C LEU A 115 22.29 15.00 -8.07
N ALA A 116 23.41 14.28 -8.28
CA ALA A 116 24.42 14.09 -7.23
C ALA A 116 25.02 15.43 -6.76
N HIS A 117 25.28 16.35 -7.68
CA HIS A 117 25.78 17.71 -7.35
C HIS A 117 24.74 18.53 -6.57
N GLU A 118 23.48 18.48 -6.97
CA GLU A 118 22.40 19.18 -6.26
C GLU A 118 22.16 18.58 -4.86
N ILE A 119 22.21 17.25 -4.71
CA ILE A 119 22.13 16.61 -3.40
C ILE A 119 23.29 17.04 -2.51
N ALA A 120 24.53 17.00 -3.00
CA ALA A 120 25.71 17.40 -2.25
C ALA A 120 25.64 18.87 -1.80
N MET A 121 25.07 19.74 -2.63
CA MET A 121 24.92 21.17 -2.33
C MET A 121 23.85 21.44 -1.26
N HIS A 122 22.72 20.72 -1.32
CA HIS A 122 21.55 21.02 -0.48
C HIS A 122 21.44 20.10 0.76
N LEU A 123 22.02 18.91 0.70
CA LEU A 123 21.98 17.90 1.78
C LEU A 123 23.39 17.37 2.15
N PRO A 124 24.37 18.25 2.45
CA PRO A 124 25.77 17.87 2.59
C PRO A 124 26.05 16.92 3.76
N HIS A 125 25.15 16.80 4.72
CA HIS A 125 25.33 15.97 5.92
C HIS A 125 24.46 14.71 5.92
N ARG A 126 23.68 14.44 4.88
CA ARG A 126 22.86 13.24 4.77
C ARG A 126 23.60 12.21 3.92
N GLY A 127 23.93 11.06 4.52
CA GLY A 127 24.45 9.91 3.78
C GLY A 127 23.48 9.54 2.65
N ALA A 128 24.03 9.12 1.50
CA ALA A 128 23.19 8.84 0.33
C ALA A 128 22.21 7.69 0.58
N ILE A 129 22.65 6.65 1.26
CA ILE A 129 21.81 5.48 1.61
C ILE A 129 22.21 4.93 2.98
N GLY A 130 21.22 4.57 3.78
CA GLY A 130 21.38 3.87 5.06
C GLY A 130 21.57 2.36 4.90
N THR A 131 21.56 1.66 6.04
CA THR A 131 21.57 0.19 6.04
C THR A 131 20.29 -0.35 5.39
N ILE A 132 20.43 -1.32 4.49
CA ILE A 132 19.30 -2.00 3.88
C ILE A 132 18.82 -3.09 4.85
N GLY A 133 17.63 -2.90 5.42
CA GLY A 133 16.94 -3.91 6.20
C GLY A 133 16.17 -4.84 5.27
N LYS A 134 16.59 -6.11 5.19
CA LYS A 134 15.83 -7.16 4.47
C LYS A 134 14.75 -7.71 5.39
N ILE A 135 13.49 -7.65 4.97
CA ILE A 135 12.38 -8.35 5.60
C ILE A 135 12.10 -9.58 4.74
N ALA A 136 12.55 -10.75 5.20
CA ALA A 136 12.38 -12.00 4.49
C ALA A 136 10.89 -12.33 4.31
N ALA A 137 10.56 -12.99 3.21
CA ALA A 137 9.26 -13.56 2.99
C ALA A 137 8.92 -14.56 4.12
N ASN A 138 7.72 -14.44 4.67
CA ASN A 138 7.19 -15.38 5.66
C ASN A 138 5.78 -15.81 5.24
N PRO A 139 5.65 -16.96 4.55
CA PRO A 139 4.37 -17.45 4.07
C PRO A 139 3.33 -17.66 5.18
N GLU A 140 3.77 -18.02 6.40
CA GLU A 140 2.88 -18.23 7.53
C GLU A 140 2.25 -16.93 8.08
N GLN A 141 2.85 -15.77 7.74
CA GLN A 141 2.38 -14.45 8.18
C GLN A 141 1.86 -13.57 7.03
N SER A 142 1.45 -14.14 5.91
CA SER A 142 1.01 -13.39 4.71
C SER A 142 2.10 -12.49 4.09
N LYS A 143 3.38 -12.76 4.37
CA LYS A 143 4.53 -12.05 3.83
C LYS A 143 5.25 -12.91 2.79
N ASN A 144 4.59 -13.18 1.66
CA ASN A 144 5.10 -14.10 0.65
C ASN A 144 6.14 -13.47 -0.29
N LEU A 145 6.35 -12.16 -0.23
CA LEU A 145 7.34 -11.45 -1.04
C LEU A 145 8.31 -10.68 -0.14
N GLU A 146 9.58 -10.71 -0.51
CA GLU A 146 10.63 -9.98 0.19
C GLU A 146 10.41 -8.47 0.03
N THR A 147 10.46 -7.76 1.16
CA THR A 147 10.42 -6.31 1.20
C THR A 147 11.74 -5.79 1.77
N ALA A 148 12.07 -4.55 1.49
CA ALA A 148 13.23 -3.90 2.08
C ALA A 148 12.89 -2.52 2.58
N THR A 149 13.44 -2.19 3.74
CA THR A 149 13.37 -0.84 4.32
C THR A 149 14.76 -0.25 4.32
N THR A 150 14.91 0.99 3.92
CA THR A 150 16.16 1.73 4.02
C THR A 150 15.91 3.22 4.16
N ASN A 151 16.87 3.95 4.71
CA ASN A 151 16.83 5.41 4.73
C ASN A 151 17.65 5.95 3.55
N VAL A 152 17.01 6.78 2.72
CA VAL A 152 17.65 7.44 1.58
C VAL A 152 17.45 8.95 1.72
N LEU A 153 18.53 9.70 1.79
CA LEU A 153 18.51 11.16 1.93
C LEU A 153 17.67 11.66 3.13
N GLY A 154 17.53 10.81 4.16
CA GLY A 154 16.76 11.11 5.36
C GLY A 154 15.26 10.78 5.28
N PHE A 155 14.81 10.12 4.21
CA PHE A 155 13.48 9.53 4.10
C PHE A 155 13.53 8.02 4.37
N ASP A 156 12.55 7.53 5.09
CA ASP A 156 12.37 6.09 5.24
C ASP A 156 11.59 5.56 4.04
N LEU A 157 12.24 4.71 3.26
CA LEU A 157 11.69 4.09 2.06
C LEU A 157 11.42 2.62 2.31
N ASP A 158 10.17 2.22 2.10
CA ASP A 158 9.73 0.84 2.11
C ASP A 158 9.52 0.35 0.67
N PHE A 159 10.43 -0.52 0.20
CA PHE A 159 10.33 -1.11 -1.12
C PHE A 159 9.49 -2.38 -1.08
N VAL A 160 8.41 -2.38 -1.83
CA VAL A 160 7.46 -3.49 -1.91
C VAL A 160 7.13 -3.79 -3.38
N ASN A 161 6.66 -5.01 -3.66
CA ASN A 161 6.17 -5.33 -4.99
C ASN A 161 4.72 -4.89 -5.17
N LEU A 162 4.34 -4.57 -6.40
CA LEU A 162 2.95 -4.63 -6.81
C LEU A 162 2.46 -6.07 -6.64
N ARG A 163 1.35 -6.27 -5.95
CA ARG A 163 0.91 -7.60 -5.52
C ARG A 163 -0.46 -7.94 -6.08
N LYS A 164 -0.58 -9.20 -6.47
CA LYS A 164 -1.85 -9.87 -6.70
C LYS A 164 -2.06 -10.89 -5.60
N GLU A 165 -3.21 -10.86 -4.96
CA GLU A 165 -3.62 -11.81 -3.93
C GLU A 165 -4.59 -12.80 -4.55
N VAL A 166 -4.25 -14.11 -4.46
CA VAL A 166 -5.14 -15.20 -4.91
C VAL A 166 -5.49 -16.02 -3.69
N TYR A 167 -6.77 -16.07 -3.36
CA TYR A 167 -7.27 -16.88 -2.27
C TYR A 167 -7.67 -18.26 -2.81
N GLU A 168 -6.90 -19.29 -2.49
CA GLU A 168 -7.18 -20.67 -2.89
C GLU A 168 -7.98 -21.40 -1.81
N GLY A 169 -9.27 -21.61 -2.06
CA GLY A 169 -10.16 -22.42 -1.23
C GLY A 169 -10.36 -21.89 0.20
N THR A 170 -10.20 -22.79 1.18
CA THR A 170 -10.40 -22.50 2.62
C THR A 170 -9.18 -21.93 3.33
N HIS A 171 -8.08 -21.74 2.62
CA HIS A 171 -6.85 -21.24 3.22
C HIS A 171 -6.96 -19.76 3.56
N ARG A 172 -6.62 -19.43 4.81
CA ARG A 172 -6.68 -18.07 5.39
C ARG A 172 -5.64 -17.13 4.81
N ILE A 173 -4.57 -17.66 4.24
CA ILE A 173 -3.43 -16.90 3.76
C ILE A 173 -3.47 -16.94 2.24
N PRO A 174 -3.55 -15.77 1.56
CA PRO A 174 -3.52 -15.72 0.11
C PRO A 174 -2.14 -16.10 -0.43
N VAL A 175 -2.11 -16.75 -1.57
CA VAL A 175 -0.89 -16.87 -2.38
C VAL A 175 -0.65 -15.51 -3.02
N MET A 176 0.51 -14.93 -2.74
CA MET A 176 0.92 -13.65 -3.31
C MET A 176 1.81 -13.88 -4.52
N SER A 177 1.48 -13.21 -5.61
CA SER A 177 2.30 -13.14 -6.82
C SER A 177 2.54 -11.68 -7.20
N PHE A 178 3.46 -11.46 -8.13
CA PHE A 178 3.60 -10.15 -8.76
C PHE A 178 2.29 -9.77 -9.46
N GLY A 179 1.85 -8.55 -9.26
CA GLY A 179 0.62 -8.00 -9.81
C GLY A 179 0.87 -6.76 -10.65
N THR A 180 -0.19 -6.31 -11.27
CA THR A 180 -0.24 -5.01 -11.96
C THR A 180 -0.59 -3.89 -10.95
N PRO A 181 -0.45 -2.60 -11.33
CA PRO A 181 -0.94 -1.49 -10.50
C PRO A 181 -2.43 -1.60 -10.18
N LEU A 182 -3.22 -2.13 -11.11
CA LEU A 182 -4.65 -2.39 -10.91
C LEU A 182 -4.88 -3.47 -9.84
N ASP A 183 -4.17 -4.61 -9.94
CA ASP A 183 -4.30 -5.69 -8.94
C ASP A 183 -3.96 -5.17 -7.54
N ASP A 184 -2.88 -4.37 -7.41
CA ASP A 184 -2.46 -3.82 -6.12
C ASP A 184 -3.44 -2.77 -5.59
N ALA A 185 -4.03 -1.93 -6.46
CA ALA A 185 -5.05 -0.97 -6.08
C ALA A 185 -6.32 -1.65 -5.54
N MET A 186 -6.79 -2.67 -6.27
CA MET A 186 -8.06 -3.36 -5.95
C MET A 186 -8.02 -4.15 -4.64
N ARG A 187 -6.83 -4.66 -4.21
CA ARG A 187 -6.69 -5.38 -2.95
C ARG A 187 -6.59 -4.47 -1.72
N ARG A 188 -6.51 -3.15 -1.87
CA ARG A 188 -6.36 -2.21 -0.73
C ARG A 188 -7.66 -2.05 0.06
N ASP A 189 -7.55 -1.41 1.23
CA ASP A 189 -8.66 -1.22 2.17
C ASP A 189 -9.70 -0.20 1.68
N ILE A 190 -9.23 0.97 1.22
CA ILE A 190 -10.08 2.06 0.75
C ILE A 190 -9.48 2.74 -0.49
N THR A 191 -10.35 3.29 -1.34
CA THR A 191 -9.99 3.91 -2.63
C THR A 191 -8.97 5.03 -2.49
N VAL A 192 -9.10 5.88 -1.47
CA VAL A 192 -8.17 7.00 -1.23
C VAL A 192 -6.75 6.54 -0.82
N ASN A 193 -6.59 5.30 -0.36
CA ASN A 193 -5.30 4.69 -0.08
C ASN A 193 -4.79 3.86 -1.28
N ALA A 194 -5.55 3.78 -2.36
CA ALA A 194 -5.21 3.02 -3.56
C ALA A 194 -4.64 3.90 -4.70
N LEU A 195 -4.36 5.17 -4.40
CA LEU A 195 -3.72 6.09 -5.31
C LEU A 195 -2.21 5.83 -5.39
N PHE A 196 -1.64 6.04 -6.58
CA PHE A 196 -0.21 5.98 -6.82
C PHE A 196 0.30 7.28 -7.42
N TYR A 197 1.57 7.57 -7.18
CA TYR A 197 2.34 8.57 -7.88
C TYR A 197 3.42 7.88 -8.71
N ASN A 198 3.31 7.93 -10.02
CA ASN A 198 4.28 7.36 -10.93
C ASN A 198 5.48 8.32 -11.07
N VAL A 199 6.67 7.88 -10.64
CA VAL A 199 7.86 8.74 -10.64
C VAL A 199 8.37 9.03 -12.06
N HIS A 200 8.10 8.14 -13.02
CA HIS A 200 8.55 8.26 -14.42
C HIS A 200 7.74 9.29 -15.22
N THR A 201 6.45 9.40 -14.92
CA THR A 201 5.53 10.32 -15.61
C THR A 201 5.20 11.55 -14.79
N ALA A 202 5.67 11.59 -13.53
CA ALA A 202 5.36 12.63 -12.56
C ALA A 202 3.85 12.89 -12.43
N SER A 203 3.05 11.83 -12.45
CA SER A 203 1.58 11.89 -12.46
C SER A 203 0.95 10.96 -11.43
N ILE A 204 -0.28 11.32 -11.02
CA ILE A 204 -1.11 10.49 -10.15
C ILE A 204 -1.84 9.47 -11.01
N GLU A 205 -1.84 8.22 -10.54
CA GLU A 205 -2.58 7.12 -11.14
C GLU A 205 -3.70 6.69 -10.16
N ASP A 206 -4.93 6.68 -10.65
CA ASP A 206 -6.12 6.21 -9.93
C ASP A 206 -6.72 5.00 -10.65
N TRP A 207 -6.24 3.82 -10.32
CA TRP A 207 -6.66 2.56 -10.92
C TRP A 207 -8.02 2.06 -10.43
N THR A 208 -8.57 2.67 -9.36
CA THR A 208 -9.92 2.37 -8.85
C THR A 208 -11.00 3.20 -9.53
N GLU A 209 -10.62 4.25 -10.27
CA GLU A 209 -11.49 5.26 -10.87
C GLU A 209 -12.32 6.07 -9.86
N HIS A 210 -12.14 5.82 -8.56
CA HIS A 210 -12.88 6.44 -7.47
C HIS A 210 -11.99 7.17 -6.45
N GLY A 211 -10.68 6.88 -6.39
CA GLY A 211 -9.79 7.38 -5.35
C GLY A 211 -9.71 8.90 -5.29
N LEU A 212 -9.53 9.58 -6.42
CA LEU A 212 -9.50 11.04 -6.50
C LEU A 212 -10.87 11.66 -6.23
N HIS A 213 -11.94 11.05 -6.74
CA HIS A 213 -13.31 11.49 -6.47
C HIS A 213 -13.64 11.39 -4.97
N ASP A 214 -13.37 10.25 -4.36
CA ASP A 214 -13.67 9.98 -2.96
C ASP A 214 -12.83 10.86 -2.02
N LEU A 215 -11.58 11.14 -2.41
CA LEU A 215 -10.72 12.08 -1.68
C LEU A 215 -11.30 13.49 -1.67
N HIS A 216 -11.77 13.97 -2.83
CA HIS A 216 -12.35 15.31 -2.97
C HIS A 216 -13.67 15.46 -2.22
N HIS A 217 -14.52 14.41 -2.22
CA HIS A 217 -15.85 14.45 -1.60
C HIS A 217 -15.86 13.93 -0.16
N GLY A 218 -14.74 13.50 0.38
CA GLY A 218 -14.65 13.00 1.75
C GLY A 218 -15.42 11.67 1.93
N ILE A 219 -15.18 10.70 1.08
CA ILE A 219 -15.84 9.39 1.08
C ILE A 219 -14.86 8.28 1.44
N VAL A 220 -15.26 7.40 2.36
CA VAL A 220 -14.60 6.12 2.62
C VAL A 220 -15.32 5.03 1.84
N ARG A 221 -14.66 4.50 0.81
CA ARG A 221 -15.17 3.43 -0.07
C ARG A 221 -14.11 2.35 -0.23
N THR A 222 -14.52 1.09 -0.33
CA THR A 222 -13.63 -0.02 -0.68
C THR A 222 -13.45 -0.12 -2.20
N PRO A 223 -12.26 -0.48 -2.72
CA PRO A 223 -12.04 -0.65 -4.16
C PRO A 223 -12.93 -1.74 -4.78
N LEU A 224 -13.11 -2.85 -4.06
CA LEU A 224 -14.01 -3.95 -4.42
C LEU A 224 -15.27 -3.91 -3.58
N ASP A 225 -16.20 -4.84 -3.87
CA ASP A 225 -17.37 -5.07 -3.04
C ASP A 225 -16.99 -5.18 -1.55
N PRO A 226 -17.71 -4.47 -0.63
CA PRO A 226 -17.38 -4.45 0.78
C PRO A 226 -17.37 -5.85 1.43
N ALA A 227 -18.33 -6.72 1.09
CA ALA A 227 -18.40 -8.05 1.68
C ALA A 227 -17.17 -8.88 1.31
N SER A 228 -16.73 -8.82 0.04
CA SER A 228 -15.52 -9.48 -0.44
C SER A 228 -14.29 -8.92 0.28
N THR A 229 -14.13 -7.59 0.28
CA THR A 229 -13.00 -6.88 0.90
C THR A 229 -12.85 -7.20 2.39
N PHE A 230 -13.97 -7.31 3.12
CA PHE A 230 -13.96 -7.59 4.56
C PHE A 230 -13.84 -9.09 4.88
N ASN A 231 -14.24 -9.97 3.99
CA ASN A 231 -13.98 -11.40 4.14
C ASN A 231 -12.49 -11.73 4.00
N ASP A 232 -11.78 -11.03 3.11
CA ASP A 232 -10.34 -11.18 2.92
C ASP A 232 -9.57 -10.74 4.18
N ASP A 233 -9.81 -9.53 4.69
CA ASP A 233 -9.26 -9.07 5.97
C ASP A 233 -10.33 -8.27 6.74
N PRO A 234 -10.98 -8.87 7.75
CA PRO A 234 -12.02 -8.20 8.53
C PRO A 234 -11.51 -6.96 9.29
N LEU A 235 -10.21 -6.83 9.54
CA LEU A 235 -9.63 -5.63 10.17
C LEU A 235 -9.88 -4.37 9.33
N ARG A 236 -10.10 -4.51 8.03
CA ARG A 236 -10.42 -3.38 7.13
C ARG A 236 -11.69 -2.64 7.55
N ILE A 237 -12.62 -3.30 8.25
CA ILE A 237 -13.81 -2.65 8.84
C ILE A 237 -13.38 -1.58 9.85
N LEU A 238 -12.50 -1.93 10.78
CA LEU A 238 -11.96 -0.99 11.77
C LEU A 238 -11.15 0.12 11.10
N ARG A 239 -10.41 -0.22 10.06
CA ARG A 239 -9.65 0.78 9.26
C ARG A 239 -10.58 1.77 8.57
N CYS A 240 -11.72 1.34 8.00
CA CYS A 240 -12.73 2.25 7.44
C CYS A 240 -13.26 3.21 8.50
N VAL A 241 -13.59 2.73 9.70
CA VAL A 241 -14.02 3.57 10.83
C VAL A 241 -12.92 4.57 11.22
N ARG A 242 -11.67 4.09 11.37
CA ARG A 242 -10.53 4.93 11.72
C ARG A 242 -10.27 6.03 10.68
N PHE A 243 -10.29 5.72 9.40
CA PHE A 243 -10.09 6.72 8.35
C PHE A 243 -11.25 7.71 8.28
N SER A 244 -12.49 7.23 8.46
CA SER A 244 -13.66 8.10 8.54
C SER A 244 -13.54 9.10 9.71
N SER A 245 -13.14 8.66 10.91
CA SER A 245 -12.95 9.53 12.06
C SER A 245 -11.73 10.45 11.90
N ARG A 246 -10.61 9.94 11.37
CA ARG A 246 -9.37 10.72 11.18
C ARG A 246 -9.55 11.89 10.23
N PHE A 247 -10.25 11.69 9.12
CA PHE A 247 -10.39 12.69 8.05
C PHE A 247 -11.74 13.40 8.03
N GLY A 248 -12.68 13.01 8.89
CA GLY A 248 -14.06 13.52 8.86
C GLY A 248 -14.86 13.01 7.66
N TYR A 249 -14.45 11.91 7.03
CA TYR A 249 -15.08 11.37 5.82
C TYR A 249 -16.32 10.55 6.12
N GLU A 250 -17.27 10.55 5.19
CA GLU A 250 -18.49 9.73 5.28
C GLU A 250 -18.22 8.32 4.75
N ILE A 251 -18.71 7.31 5.50
CA ILE A 251 -18.66 5.92 5.04
C ILE A 251 -19.67 5.74 3.92
N HIS A 252 -19.24 5.18 2.78
CA HIS A 252 -20.11 4.93 1.63
C HIS A 252 -21.30 4.03 1.97
N SER A 253 -22.44 4.22 1.28
CA SER A 253 -23.67 3.47 1.51
C SER A 253 -23.50 1.96 1.43
N ASP A 254 -22.68 1.46 0.50
CA ASP A 254 -22.45 0.03 0.30
C ASP A 254 -21.76 -0.61 1.51
N ILE A 255 -20.79 0.09 2.11
CA ILE A 255 -20.16 -0.37 3.36
C ILE A 255 -21.19 -0.39 4.48
N ARG A 256 -21.99 0.68 4.62
CA ARG A 256 -23.04 0.74 5.65
C ARG A 256 -24.05 -0.39 5.47
N SER A 257 -24.53 -0.60 4.26
CA SER A 257 -25.48 -1.67 3.96
C SER A 257 -24.93 -3.07 4.22
N CYS A 258 -23.62 -3.27 3.97
CA CYS A 258 -22.94 -4.52 4.23
C CYS A 258 -22.78 -4.82 5.73
N LEU A 259 -22.61 -3.79 6.57
CA LEU A 259 -22.34 -3.92 8.00
C LEU A 259 -23.59 -3.80 8.89
N CYS A 260 -24.64 -3.14 8.40
CA CYS A 260 -25.91 -3.03 9.11
C CYS A 260 -26.81 -4.20 8.76
N GLU A 261 -27.43 -4.80 9.77
CA GLU A 261 -28.55 -5.69 9.55
C GLU A 261 -29.71 -4.86 8.97
N THR A 262 -30.06 -5.09 7.71
CA THR A 262 -31.36 -4.64 7.24
C THR A 262 -32.37 -5.42 8.05
N ALA A 263 -33.15 -4.73 8.86
CA ALA A 263 -34.35 -5.32 9.47
C ALA A 263 -35.21 -5.84 8.31
N SER A 264 -35.10 -7.12 8.00
CA SER A 264 -36.01 -7.80 7.10
C SER A 264 -37.35 -7.79 7.81
N ASP A 265 -38.34 -7.11 7.20
CA ASP A 265 -39.73 -7.10 7.62
C ASP A 265 -40.18 -8.50 8.01
N GLY A 266 -40.62 -8.60 9.29
CA GLY A 266 -41.64 -9.56 9.73
C GLY A 266 -41.31 -11.04 9.61
N GLY A 267 -40.76 -11.64 10.66
CA GLY A 267 -41.23 -12.94 11.11
C GLY A 267 -40.83 -14.17 10.33
N SER A 268 -39.53 -14.42 10.21
CA SER A 268 -39.01 -15.78 10.13
C SER A 268 -37.54 -15.73 10.54
N LYS A 269 -37.15 -16.47 11.60
CA LYS A 269 -35.74 -16.66 11.92
C LYS A 269 -35.07 -17.32 10.71
N ALA A 270 -34.37 -16.54 9.89
CA ALA A 270 -33.59 -17.07 8.81
C ALA A 270 -32.59 -18.10 9.39
N LYS A 271 -32.59 -19.30 8.84
CA LYS A 271 -31.69 -20.39 9.30
C LYS A 271 -30.21 -20.09 9.06
N ASN A 272 -29.87 -19.09 8.27
CA ASN A 272 -28.52 -18.72 7.91
C ASN A 272 -28.17 -17.34 8.50
N PRO A 273 -26.95 -17.14 9.04
CA PRO A 273 -26.50 -15.87 9.57
C PRO A 273 -26.44 -14.81 8.47
N SER A 274 -26.72 -13.56 8.83
CA SER A 274 -26.58 -12.42 7.90
C SER A 274 -25.13 -12.15 7.55
N THR A 275 -24.87 -11.43 6.45
CA THR A 275 -23.51 -11.00 6.07
C THR A 275 -22.84 -10.23 7.20
N ALA A 276 -23.57 -9.34 7.87
CA ALA A 276 -23.08 -8.57 9.02
C ALA A 276 -22.67 -9.48 10.20
N GLU A 277 -23.45 -10.51 10.53
CA GLU A 277 -23.12 -11.48 11.57
C GLU A 277 -21.88 -12.31 11.23
N LEU A 278 -21.75 -12.74 9.96
CA LEU A 278 -20.57 -13.46 9.48
C LEU A 278 -19.30 -12.61 9.57
N LEU A 279 -19.37 -11.36 9.18
CA LEU A 279 -18.25 -10.41 9.23
C LEU A 279 -17.86 -10.09 10.69
N ARG A 280 -18.83 -9.95 11.60
CA ARG A 280 -18.56 -9.81 13.05
C ARG A 280 -17.83 -11.03 13.61
N SER A 281 -18.32 -12.21 13.30
CA SER A 281 -17.67 -13.47 13.68
C SER A 281 -16.26 -13.58 13.11
N ALA A 282 -16.07 -13.17 11.85
CA ALA A 282 -14.77 -13.17 11.21
C ALA A 282 -13.79 -12.18 11.87
N LEU A 283 -14.24 -10.99 12.24
CA LEU A 283 -13.43 -9.99 12.94
C LEU A 283 -12.92 -10.53 14.29
N LEU A 284 -13.78 -11.22 15.04
CA LEU A 284 -13.42 -11.81 16.34
C LEU A 284 -12.45 -13.00 16.22
N ASN A 285 -12.63 -13.83 15.19
CA ASN A 285 -11.93 -15.10 15.09
C ASN A 285 -10.69 -15.05 14.19
N LYS A 286 -10.69 -14.18 13.16
CA LYS A 286 -9.59 -14.08 12.19
C LYS A 286 -8.56 -13.00 12.53
N VAL A 287 -8.95 -11.95 13.27
CA VAL A 287 -8.05 -10.84 13.60
C VAL A 287 -7.37 -11.07 14.94
N SER A 288 -6.04 -10.92 15.01
CA SER A 288 -5.33 -11.00 16.27
C SER A 288 -5.68 -9.82 17.18
N ARG A 289 -5.69 -10.07 18.50
CA ARG A 289 -5.97 -9.03 19.51
C ARG A 289 -5.00 -7.85 19.41
N GLU A 290 -3.76 -8.11 19.05
CA GLU A 290 -2.73 -7.09 18.84
C GLU A 290 -3.11 -6.15 17.70
N ARG A 291 -3.41 -6.68 16.48
CA ARG A 291 -3.84 -5.87 15.34
C ARG A 291 -5.10 -5.07 15.62
N PHE A 292 -6.06 -5.70 16.32
CA PHE A 292 -7.29 -5.05 16.76
C PHE A 292 -6.98 -3.88 17.70
N GLY A 293 -6.17 -4.12 18.74
CA GLY A 293 -5.77 -3.11 19.72
C GLY A 293 -5.06 -1.92 19.09
N ILE A 294 -4.17 -2.15 18.13
CA ILE A 294 -3.48 -1.08 17.38
C ILE A 294 -4.48 -0.17 16.65
N GLU A 295 -5.49 -0.73 15.98
CA GLU A 295 -6.49 0.09 15.28
C GLU A 295 -7.36 0.90 16.26
N VAL A 296 -7.76 0.30 17.38
CA VAL A 296 -8.52 1.00 18.43
C VAL A 296 -7.67 2.09 19.09
N ASP A 297 -6.42 1.83 19.42
CA ASP A 297 -5.51 2.84 19.98
C ASP A 297 -5.36 4.04 19.03
N LYS A 298 -5.16 3.78 17.73
CA LYS A 298 -5.11 4.83 16.69
C LYS A 298 -6.42 5.61 16.54
N MET A 299 -7.57 5.01 16.82
CA MET A 299 -8.85 5.71 16.82
C MET A 299 -8.98 6.62 18.04
N LEU A 300 -8.62 6.10 19.23
CA LEU A 300 -8.77 6.83 20.50
C LEU A 300 -7.73 7.95 20.66
N SER A 301 -6.53 7.77 20.11
CA SER A 301 -5.49 8.79 20.06
C SER A 301 -5.57 9.72 18.85
N GLY A 302 -6.53 9.49 17.96
CA GLY A 302 -6.72 10.26 16.72
C GLY A 302 -7.43 11.60 16.93
N CYS A 303 -7.71 12.28 15.81
CA CYS A 303 -8.28 13.65 15.82
C CYS A 303 -9.72 13.70 16.38
N ASP A 304 -10.52 12.66 16.17
CA ASP A 304 -11.92 12.60 16.61
C ASP A 304 -12.28 11.21 17.15
N PRO A 305 -11.89 10.90 18.40
CA PRO A 305 -12.22 9.62 19.03
C PRO A 305 -13.72 9.44 19.28
N PHE A 306 -14.46 10.54 19.49
CA PHE A 306 -15.89 10.46 19.71
C PHE A 306 -16.63 9.99 18.44
N ARG A 307 -16.28 10.54 17.28
CA ARG A 307 -16.80 10.07 15.99
C ARG A 307 -16.44 8.61 15.75
N ALA A 308 -15.22 8.18 16.10
CA ALA A 308 -14.83 6.77 15.98
C ALA A 308 -15.76 5.86 16.79
N LEU A 309 -16.06 6.20 18.04
CA LEU A 309 -16.96 5.45 18.89
C LEU A 309 -18.40 5.44 18.37
N GLN A 310 -18.88 6.58 17.87
CA GLN A 310 -20.21 6.67 17.25
C GLN A 310 -20.30 5.75 16.02
N LEU A 311 -19.28 5.74 15.16
CA LEU A 311 -19.26 4.89 13.97
C LEU A 311 -19.17 3.41 14.33
N LEU A 312 -18.34 3.04 15.34
CA LEU A 312 -18.31 1.66 15.86
C LEU A 312 -19.67 1.21 16.37
N SER A 313 -20.39 2.10 17.07
CA SER A 313 -21.76 1.84 17.52
C SER A 313 -22.72 1.67 16.35
N ALA A 314 -22.64 2.55 15.37
CA ALA A 314 -23.54 2.53 14.20
C ALA A 314 -23.39 1.27 13.33
N VAL A 315 -22.16 0.71 13.27
CA VAL A 315 -21.90 -0.58 12.59
C VAL A 315 -22.07 -1.79 13.52
N SER A 316 -22.75 -1.59 14.68
CA SER A 316 -23.09 -2.62 15.67
C SER A 316 -21.89 -3.39 16.26
N TYR A 317 -20.72 -2.75 16.38
CA TYR A 317 -19.51 -3.36 16.96
C TYR A 317 -19.23 -2.94 18.41
N THR A 318 -20.15 -2.24 19.10
CA THR A 318 -19.96 -1.76 20.49
C THR A 318 -19.71 -2.85 21.51
N HIS A 319 -20.23 -4.06 21.28
CA HIS A 319 -20.01 -5.18 22.21
C HIS A 319 -18.60 -5.78 22.13
N LEU A 320 -17.79 -5.36 21.13
CA LEU A 320 -16.43 -5.85 20.92
C LEU A 320 -15.36 -5.07 21.67
N THR A 321 -15.67 -3.85 22.11
CA THR A 321 -14.63 -2.94 22.63
C THR A 321 -14.43 -3.04 24.14
N LEU A 322 -15.42 -3.37 24.94
CA LEU A 322 -15.33 -3.33 26.41
C LEU A 322 -14.86 -4.64 27.06
N PRO A 323 -15.31 -5.85 26.69
CA PRO A 323 -14.83 -7.07 27.32
C PRO A 323 -13.45 -7.53 26.85
N THR A 324 -13.01 -7.11 25.65
CA THR A 324 -11.77 -7.62 25.02
C THR A 324 -10.53 -6.84 25.44
N ILE A 325 -10.70 -5.63 25.94
CA ILE A 325 -9.60 -4.76 26.42
C ILE A 325 -9.27 -5.04 27.90
N CYS A 326 -10.21 -5.59 28.68
CA CYS A 326 -10.08 -5.78 30.12
C CYS A 326 -9.79 -7.24 30.56
N SER A 327 -9.53 -8.16 29.63
CA SER A 327 -9.22 -9.56 29.97
C SER A 327 -7.80 -9.96 29.43
#